data_dd449f0dc63dee171ff7b0317841c05a
#
_entry.id   dd449f0dc63dee171ff7b0317841c05a
#
_cell.length_a   1.000
_cell.length_b   1.000
_cell.length_c   1.000
_cell.angle_alpha   90.00
_cell.angle_beta   90.00
_cell.angle_gamma   90.00
#
_symmetry.space_group_name_H-M   'P 1'
#
loop_
_entity.id
_entity.type
_entity.pdbx_description
1 polymer ?
#
loop_
_entity_poly.entity_id
_entity_poly.type
_entity_poly.pdbx_seq_one_letter_code
_entity_poly.pdbx_strand_id
1 'polypeptide(L)'
;MIGAWQLLAITLRKRLFCTTDAGCSQSHEAGVEVLKPYLATGEAGSAGTIILGTVAGDLHDIGKNLVGMMFESAGFEVIDLGVDVPIQTFIDEVNKHKEASIVALSALLTTTMPSLRDTVAALLSQPFRSRIKIMVGGAPISQEFADEIGADAYTEDAASAAECAKKYAESGFCAKAAAGEFDQVSVKGEESVTAGAEDKEKNIAMTDAQTKSEPDAEE
;
A
#
# COMPACT_ATOMS: atom_id res chain seq x y z
N MET A 1 -36.66 -29.58 4.24
CA MET A 1 -35.92 -28.61 3.40
C MET A 1 -34.49 -28.50 3.97
N ILE A 2 -33.53 -29.08 3.28
CA ILE A 2 -32.13 -29.00 3.65
C ILE A 2 -31.66 -27.62 3.23
N GLY A 3 -31.22 -26.80 4.19
CA GLY A 3 -30.83 -25.42 3.94
C GLY A 3 -29.67 -25.29 2.97
N ALA A 4 -29.64 -24.23 2.16
CA ALA A 4 -28.61 -23.95 1.15
C ALA A 4 -27.17 -24.07 1.71
N TRP A 5 -26.97 -23.83 2.99
CA TRP A 5 -25.69 -23.97 3.68
C TRP A 5 -25.18 -25.41 3.79
N GLN A 6 -26.08 -26.41 3.90
CA GLN A 6 -25.68 -27.82 3.97
C GLN A 6 -25.26 -28.36 2.61
N LEU A 7 -25.91 -27.90 1.52
CA LEU A 7 -25.51 -28.23 0.15
C LEU A 7 -24.14 -27.61 -0.21
N LEU A 8 -23.87 -26.38 0.24
CA LEU A 8 -22.59 -25.70 0.06
C LEU A 8 -21.46 -26.43 0.76
N ALA A 9 -21.68 -26.88 2.01
CA ALA A 9 -20.70 -27.61 2.81
C ALA A 9 -20.37 -28.99 2.19
N ILE A 10 -21.34 -29.67 1.59
CA ILE A 10 -21.15 -30.96 0.95
C ILE A 10 -20.39 -30.83 -0.38
N THR A 11 -20.66 -29.77 -1.13
CA THR A 11 -19.99 -29.50 -2.42
C THR A 11 -18.53 -29.08 -2.21
N LEU A 12 -18.26 -28.25 -1.21
CA LEU A 12 -16.90 -27.85 -0.78
C LEU A 12 -16.09 -29.06 -0.28
N ARG A 13 -16.70 -29.95 0.51
CA ARG A 13 -16.02 -31.16 1.05
C ARG A 13 -15.61 -32.15 -0.04
N LYS A 14 -16.33 -32.23 -1.16
CA LYS A 14 -16.00 -33.13 -2.28
C LYS A 14 -14.90 -32.60 -3.19
N ARG A 15 -14.66 -31.27 -3.23
CA ARG A 15 -13.62 -30.67 -4.09
C ARG A 15 -12.30 -30.37 -3.36
N LEU A 16 -12.29 -30.37 -2.03
CA LEU A 16 -11.10 -30.05 -1.21
C LEU A 16 -10.18 -31.25 -0.96
N PHE A 17 -10.45 -32.43 -1.50
CA PHE A 17 -9.57 -33.60 -1.35
C PHE A 17 -8.77 -33.80 -2.65
N CYS A 18 -7.77 -32.97 -2.89
CA CYS A 18 -6.78 -33.20 -3.94
C CYS A 18 -5.40 -33.41 -3.30
N THR A 19 -4.91 -34.64 -3.41
CA THR A 19 -3.65 -35.11 -2.84
C THR A 19 -2.51 -35.01 -3.82
N THR A 20 -2.09 -33.80 -4.25
CA THR A 20 -0.78 -33.58 -4.87
C THR A 20 -0.39 -32.11 -4.83
N ASP A 21 0.86 -31.84 -4.47
CA ASP A 21 1.44 -30.53 -4.20
C ASP A 21 1.40 -29.48 -5.34
N ALA A 22 1.10 -29.89 -6.55
CA ALA A 22 0.98 -28.98 -7.70
C ALA A 22 -0.43 -28.39 -7.93
N GLY A 23 -1.45 -28.88 -7.18
CA GLY A 23 -2.84 -28.49 -7.36
C GLY A 23 -3.38 -27.48 -6.33
N CYS A 24 -2.57 -27.12 -5.34
CA CYS A 24 -3.08 -26.33 -4.21
C CYS A 24 -3.35 -24.87 -4.56
N SER A 25 -2.54 -24.23 -5.39
CA SER A 25 -2.75 -22.84 -5.82
C SER A 25 -3.93 -22.71 -6.80
N GLN A 26 -4.06 -23.63 -7.76
CA GLN A 26 -5.18 -23.60 -8.73
C GLN A 26 -6.53 -23.94 -8.08
N SER A 27 -6.57 -24.69 -6.97
CA SER A 27 -7.83 -25.01 -6.29
C SER A 27 -8.39 -23.84 -5.48
N HIS A 28 -7.53 -22.91 -5.01
CA HIS A 28 -7.95 -21.68 -4.35
C HIS A 28 -8.61 -20.72 -5.34
N GLU A 29 -8.00 -20.48 -6.50
CA GLU A 29 -8.56 -19.63 -7.57
C GLU A 29 -9.91 -20.17 -8.08
N ALA A 30 -10.00 -21.47 -8.34
CA ALA A 30 -11.25 -22.10 -8.77
C ALA A 30 -12.37 -22.06 -7.70
N GLY A 31 -12.01 -22.07 -6.43
CA GLY A 31 -12.96 -21.95 -5.31
C GLY A 31 -13.54 -20.54 -5.21
N VAL A 32 -12.71 -19.53 -5.40
CA VAL A 32 -13.09 -18.12 -5.38
C VAL A 32 -13.93 -17.74 -6.60
N GLU A 33 -13.60 -18.25 -7.78
CA GLU A 33 -14.36 -18.00 -9.01
C GLU A 33 -15.80 -18.51 -8.93
N VAL A 34 -16.03 -19.63 -8.23
CA VAL A 34 -17.37 -20.17 -7.94
C VAL A 34 -18.12 -19.29 -6.92
N LEU A 35 -17.43 -18.58 -6.03
CA LEU A 35 -18.05 -17.72 -5.02
C LEU A 35 -18.30 -16.29 -5.51
N LYS A 36 -17.53 -15.79 -6.48
CA LYS A 36 -17.70 -14.43 -7.07
C LYS A 36 -19.17 -14.08 -7.41
N PRO A 37 -19.97 -14.93 -8.10
CA PRO A 37 -21.37 -14.61 -8.41
C PRO A 37 -22.29 -14.48 -7.19
N TYR A 38 -21.94 -15.13 -6.08
CA TYR A 38 -22.74 -15.13 -4.86
C TYR A 38 -22.35 -13.99 -3.90
N LEU A 39 -21.14 -13.45 -4.06
CA LEU A 39 -20.65 -12.30 -3.31
C LEU A 39 -21.07 -10.98 -3.98
N ALA A 40 -21.28 -11.01 -5.31
CA ALA A 40 -21.69 -9.85 -6.10
C ALA A 40 -23.20 -9.52 -6.03
N THR A 41 -24.00 -10.23 -5.22
CA THR A 41 -25.46 -9.99 -5.10
C THR A 41 -25.83 -8.90 -4.07
N GLY A 42 -24.89 -8.09 -3.63
CA GLY A 42 -25.18 -6.86 -2.91
C GLY A 42 -25.39 -5.71 -3.91
N GLU A 43 -26.58 -5.15 -3.99
CA GLU A 43 -26.87 -3.84 -4.62
C GLU A 43 -26.22 -2.67 -3.84
N ALA A 44 -25.01 -2.85 -3.32
CA ALA A 44 -24.22 -1.78 -2.76
C ALA A 44 -23.29 -1.27 -3.87
N GLY A 45 -23.40 -0.01 -4.21
CA GLY A 45 -22.38 0.66 -5.02
C GLY A 45 -20.98 0.34 -4.46
N SER A 46 -19.96 0.28 -5.31
CA SER A 46 -18.60 -0.03 -4.91
C SER A 46 -18.24 0.69 -3.61
N ALA A 47 -17.76 -0.07 -2.61
CA ALA A 47 -17.34 0.50 -1.32
C ALA A 47 -16.14 1.47 -1.50
N GLY A 48 -15.50 1.42 -2.66
CA GLY A 48 -14.35 2.23 -3.07
C GLY A 48 -13.42 1.42 -3.95
N THR A 49 -12.39 2.07 -4.49
CA THR A 49 -11.36 1.45 -5.32
C THR A 49 -10.04 1.35 -4.54
N ILE A 50 -9.42 0.19 -4.57
CA ILE A 50 -8.15 -0.13 -3.90
C ILE A 50 -7.10 -0.48 -4.96
N ILE A 51 -5.93 0.14 -4.89
CA ILE A 51 -4.75 -0.25 -5.66
C ILE A 51 -3.91 -1.18 -4.77
N LEU A 52 -3.63 -2.39 -5.26
CA LEU A 52 -2.90 -3.43 -4.53
C LEU A 52 -1.65 -3.83 -5.30
N GLY A 53 -0.52 -3.97 -4.63
CA GLY A 53 0.70 -4.44 -5.27
C GLY A 53 1.78 -4.86 -4.28
N THR A 54 2.71 -5.72 -4.75
CA THR A 54 3.92 -6.08 -4.01
C THR A 54 5.06 -5.17 -4.47
N VAL A 55 5.79 -4.61 -3.51
CA VAL A 55 6.86 -3.62 -3.78
C VAL A 55 8.00 -4.19 -4.61
N ALA A 56 8.78 -3.30 -5.22
CA ALA A 56 9.93 -3.66 -6.06
C ALA A 56 10.93 -4.54 -5.30
N GLY A 57 11.43 -5.57 -5.99
CA GLY A 57 12.35 -6.57 -5.45
C GLY A 57 11.67 -7.73 -4.74
N ASP A 58 10.35 -7.74 -4.63
CA ASP A 58 9.58 -8.81 -3.98
C ASP A 58 8.65 -9.50 -4.99
N LEU A 59 8.76 -10.82 -5.11
CA LEU A 59 7.98 -11.64 -6.05
C LEU A 59 6.87 -12.46 -5.35
N HIS A 60 6.66 -12.23 -4.06
CA HIS A 60 5.67 -12.98 -3.31
C HIS A 60 4.27 -12.41 -3.52
N ASP A 61 3.34 -13.25 -3.97
CA ASP A 61 1.99 -12.88 -4.36
C ASP A 61 0.87 -13.57 -3.57
N ILE A 62 1.13 -14.73 -2.95
CA ILE A 62 0.10 -15.54 -2.30
C ILE A 62 -0.66 -14.75 -1.23
N GLY A 63 0.06 -14.07 -0.34
CA GLY A 63 -0.56 -13.24 0.71
C GLY A 63 -1.30 -12.05 0.12
N LYS A 64 -0.70 -11.37 -0.87
CA LYS A 64 -1.31 -10.25 -1.58
C LYS A 64 -2.60 -10.65 -2.29
N ASN A 65 -2.60 -11.78 -2.99
CA ASN A 65 -3.77 -12.29 -3.69
C ASN A 65 -4.91 -12.63 -2.71
N LEU A 66 -4.58 -13.21 -1.54
CA LEU A 66 -5.56 -13.45 -0.49
C LEU A 66 -6.19 -12.15 0.02
N VAL A 67 -5.37 -11.11 0.25
CA VAL A 67 -5.85 -9.78 0.65
C VAL A 67 -6.75 -9.18 -0.43
N GLY A 68 -6.37 -9.27 -1.70
CA GLY A 68 -7.17 -8.81 -2.84
C GLY A 68 -8.56 -9.46 -2.87
N MET A 69 -8.60 -10.79 -2.72
CA MET A 69 -9.87 -11.53 -2.64
C MET A 69 -10.75 -11.09 -1.45
N MET A 70 -10.15 -10.80 -0.32
CA MET A 70 -10.87 -10.31 0.85
C MET A 70 -11.42 -8.89 0.64
N PHE A 71 -10.69 -8.02 -0.05
CA PHE A 71 -11.18 -6.69 -0.46
C PHE A 71 -12.35 -6.81 -1.45
N GLU A 72 -12.24 -7.66 -2.48
CA GLU A 72 -13.34 -7.92 -3.43
C GLU A 72 -14.59 -8.44 -2.70
N SER A 73 -14.42 -9.39 -1.76
CA SER A 73 -15.53 -9.91 -0.96
C SER A 73 -16.16 -8.87 -0.03
N ALA A 74 -15.39 -7.85 0.32
CA ALA A 74 -15.85 -6.70 1.11
C ALA A 74 -16.59 -5.63 0.28
N GLY A 75 -16.65 -5.81 -1.06
CA GLY A 75 -17.35 -4.92 -1.99
C GLY A 75 -16.47 -3.83 -2.60
N PHE A 76 -15.15 -3.93 -2.47
CA PHE A 76 -14.20 -3.01 -3.12
C PHE A 76 -13.87 -3.46 -4.55
N GLU A 77 -13.62 -2.49 -5.42
CA GLU A 77 -12.96 -2.73 -6.69
C GLU A 77 -11.45 -2.77 -6.46
N VAL A 78 -10.79 -3.85 -6.88
CA VAL A 78 -9.35 -4.06 -6.67
C VAL A 78 -8.59 -3.95 -7.98
N ILE A 79 -7.64 -3.03 -8.04
CA ILE A 79 -6.68 -2.88 -9.14
C ILE A 79 -5.37 -3.52 -8.69
N ASP A 80 -5.15 -4.77 -9.10
CA ASP A 80 -3.93 -5.50 -8.75
C ASP A 80 -2.81 -5.21 -9.74
N LEU A 81 -1.72 -4.61 -9.26
CA LEU A 81 -0.53 -4.28 -10.04
C LEU A 81 0.46 -5.46 -10.15
N GLY A 82 0.19 -6.57 -9.45
CA GLY A 82 1.08 -7.72 -9.44
C GLY A 82 2.22 -7.62 -8.42
N VAL A 83 3.38 -8.12 -8.81
CA VAL A 83 4.60 -8.22 -7.99
C VAL A 83 5.73 -7.40 -8.59
N ASP A 84 6.78 -7.13 -7.80
CA ASP A 84 7.96 -6.37 -8.25
C ASP A 84 7.58 -5.01 -8.86
N VAL A 85 6.63 -4.33 -8.22
CA VAL A 85 6.05 -3.10 -8.77
C VAL A 85 6.94 -1.90 -8.45
N PRO A 86 7.46 -1.19 -9.46
CA PRO A 86 8.23 0.03 -9.25
C PRO A 86 7.38 1.14 -8.60
N ILE A 87 8.03 2.00 -7.81
CA ILE A 87 7.40 3.14 -7.14
C ILE A 87 6.60 4.00 -8.11
N GLN A 88 7.18 4.29 -9.29
CA GLN A 88 6.55 5.14 -10.29
C GLN A 88 5.22 4.56 -10.79
N THR A 89 5.12 3.23 -10.90
CA THR A 89 3.88 2.56 -11.32
C THR A 89 2.75 2.79 -10.32
N PHE A 90 3.03 2.72 -9.00
CA PHE A 90 2.04 3.07 -7.99
C PHE A 90 1.56 4.52 -8.13
N ILE A 91 2.48 5.46 -8.34
CA ILE A 91 2.15 6.88 -8.51
C ILE A 91 1.29 7.08 -9.76
N ASP A 92 1.68 6.47 -10.87
CA ASP A 92 0.98 6.61 -12.15
C ASP A 92 -0.42 6.02 -12.10
N GLU A 93 -0.58 4.84 -11.48
CA GLU A 93 -1.89 4.20 -11.34
C GLU A 93 -2.81 4.96 -10.36
N VAL A 94 -2.29 5.56 -9.29
CA VAL A 94 -3.08 6.45 -8.43
C VAL A 94 -3.52 7.72 -9.17
N ASN A 95 -2.69 8.26 -10.05
CA ASN A 95 -3.04 9.42 -10.87
C ASN A 95 -4.06 9.09 -11.96
N LYS A 96 -3.99 7.90 -12.53
CA LYS A 96 -4.90 7.40 -13.55
C LYS A 96 -6.28 7.06 -12.97
N HIS A 97 -6.30 6.44 -11.80
CA HIS A 97 -7.48 6.03 -11.06
C HIS A 97 -7.79 7.02 -9.92
N LYS A 98 -8.42 8.14 -10.29
CA LYS A 98 -8.75 9.20 -9.32
C LYS A 98 -9.77 8.78 -8.27
N GLU A 99 -10.56 7.77 -8.57
CA GLU A 99 -11.50 7.09 -7.68
C GLU A 99 -10.82 6.22 -6.62
N ALA A 100 -9.55 5.86 -6.83
CA ALA A 100 -8.80 5.08 -5.85
C ALA A 100 -8.61 5.84 -4.55
N SER A 101 -9.04 5.22 -3.46
CA SER A 101 -9.02 5.78 -2.12
C SER A 101 -8.05 5.08 -1.17
N ILE A 102 -7.62 3.87 -1.52
CA ILE A 102 -6.70 3.07 -0.71
C ILE A 102 -5.58 2.53 -1.61
N VAL A 103 -4.34 2.59 -1.12
CA VAL A 103 -3.19 1.93 -1.72
C VAL A 103 -2.67 0.91 -0.72
N ALA A 104 -2.74 -0.36 -1.07
CA ALA A 104 -2.30 -1.48 -0.24
C ALA A 104 -0.98 -2.04 -0.77
N LEU A 105 0.05 -2.02 0.07
CA LEU A 105 1.42 -2.41 -0.25
C LEU A 105 1.80 -3.68 0.50
N SER A 106 2.35 -4.66 -0.21
CA SER A 106 2.83 -5.92 0.36
C SER A 106 4.35 -6.06 0.24
N ALA A 107 4.99 -6.53 1.31
CA ALA A 107 6.39 -6.96 1.30
C ALA A 107 6.58 -8.16 2.23
N LEU A 108 7.26 -9.20 1.75
CA LEU A 108 7.47 -10.44 2.55
C LEU A 108 8.91 -10.59 3.05
N LEU A 109 9.87 -9.92 2.46
CA LEU A 109 11.28 -10.06 2.81
C LEU A 109 11.77 -8.86 3.63
N THR A 110 12.65 -9.12 4.59
CA THR A 110 13.34 -8.04 5.31
C THR A 110 14.21 -7.18 4.38
N THR A 111 14.69 -7.78 3.29
CA THR A 111 15.47 -7.09 2.24
C THR A 111 14.63 -6.15 1.39
N THR A 112 13.31 -6.32 1.36
CA THR A 112 12.38 -5.45 0.60
C THR A 112 11.69 -4.40 1.48
N MET A 113 11.91 -4.42 2.80
CA MET A 113 11.43 -3.37 3.71
C MET A 113 11.92 -1.95 3.34
N PRO A 114 13.19 -1.74 2.91
CA PRO A 114 13.62 -0.43 2.40
C PRO A 114 12.81 0.02 1.18
N SER A 115 12.53 -0.89 0.23
CA SER A 115 11.71 -0.60 -0.95
C SER A 115 10.27 -0.19 -0.56
N LEU A 116 9.70 -0.84 0.47
CA LEU A 116 8.40 -0.45 1.03
C LEU A 116 8.44 0.95 1.63
N ARG A 117 9.47 1.26 2.44
CA ARG A 117 9.68 2.60 3.02
C ARG A 117 9.77 3.67 1.94
N ASP A 118 10.59 3.43 0.90
CA ASP A 118 10.78 4.37 -0.20
C ASP A 118 9.48 4.58 -0.99
N THR A 119 8.69 3.51 -1.19
CA THR A 119 7.39 3.58 -1.85
C THR A 119 6.40 4.42 -1.04
N VAL A 120 6.30 4.18 0.27
CA VAL A 120 5.44 4.97 1.17
C VAL A 120 5.88 6.43 1.18
N ALA A 121 7.19 6.72 1.32
CA ALA A 121 7.72 8.08 1.32
C ALA A 121 7.40 8.82 0.01
N ALA A 122 7.53 8.13 -1.13
CA ALA A 122 7.20 8.68 -2.42
C ALA A 122 5.70 9.01 -2.55
N LEU A 123 4.82 8.13 -2.07
CA LEU A 123 3.37 8.36 -2.06
C LEU A 123 2.96 9.50 -1.11
N LEU A 124 3.63 9.61 0.05
CA LEU A 124 3.40 10.70 1.01
C LEU A 124 3.73 12.07 0.45
N SER A 125 4.72 12.16 -0.45
CA SER A 125 5.16 13.41 -1.07
C SER A 125 4.27 13.89 -2.23
N GLN A 126 3.27 13.10 -2.66
CA GLN A 126 2.45 13.41 -3.82
C GLN A 126 1.29 14.37 -3.48
N PRO A 127 0.85 15.20 -4.43
CA PRO A 127 -0.29 16.09 -4.24
C PRO A 127 -1.61 15.37 -3.89
N PHE A 128 -1.75 14.14 -4.34
CA PHE A 128 -2.94 13.31 -4.07
C PHE A 128 -2.94 12.65 -2.69
N ARG A 129 -1.96 12.91 -1.84
CA ARG A 129 -1.82 12.26 -0.52
C ARG A 129 -3.08 12.36 0.35
N SER A 130 -3.76 13.50 0.32
CA SER A 130 -4.99 13.72 1.08
C SER A 130 -6.15 12.82 0.66
N ARG A 131 -6.12 12.32 -0.59
CA ARG A 131 -7.17 11.51 -1.21
C ARG A 131 -7.00 10.02 -0.96
N ILE A 132 -5.82 9.56 -0.57
CA ILE A 132 -5.52 8.14 -0.42
C ILE A 132 -5.19 7.77 1.03
N LYS A 133 -5.46 6.52 1.39
CA LYS A 133 -4.96 5.85 2.60
C LYS A 133 -3.96 4.79 2.21
N ILE A 134 -2.81 4.79 2.86
CA ILE A 134 -1.73 3.84 2.62
C ILE A 134 -1.80 2.75 3.67
N MET A 135 -2.07 1.52 3.23
CA MET A 135 -2.08 0.32 4.07
C MET A 135 -0.85 -0.53 3.75
N VAL A 136 -0.21 -1.08 4.76
CA VAL A 136 0.96 -1.95 4.61
C VAL A 136 0.73 -3.28 5.31
N GLY A 137 1.26 -4.36 4.73
CA GLY A 137 1.18 -5.69 5.28
C GLY A 137 2.26 -6.62 4.75
N GLY A 138 2.48 -7.71 5.49
CA GLY A 138 3.47 -8.73 5.18
C GLY A 138 4.21 -9.22 6.42
N ALA A 139 4.77 -10.42 6.37
CA ALA A 139 5.32 -11.09 7.54
C ALA A 139 6.41 -10.34 8.33
N PRO A 140 7.34 -9.58 7.70
CA PRO A 140 8.36 -8.85 8.43
C PRO A 140 7.90 -7.48 8.96
N ILE A 141 6.67 -7.07 8.63
CA ILE A 141 6.17 -5.73 8.95
C ILE A 141 5.53 -5.75 10.33
N SER A 142 5.81 -4.74 11.13
CA SER A 142 5.20 -4.51 12.44
C SER A 142 4.47 -3.18 12.46
N GLN A 143 3.64 -2.96 13.48
CA GLN A 143 2.97 -1.68 13.70
C GLN A 143 3.99 -0.54 13.87
N GLU A 144 5.08 -0.79 14.64
CA GLU A 144 6.12 0.21 14.86
C GLU A 144 6.79 0.63 13.55
N PHE A 145 7.06 -0.33 12.65
CA PHE A 145 7.65 -0.03 11.35
C PHE A 145 6.67 0.75 10.46
N ALA A 146 5.39 0.38 10.46
CA ALA A 146 4.37 1.11 9.71
C ALA A 146 4.23 2.56 10.19
N ASP A 147 4.26 2.78 11.50
CA ASP A 147 4.23 4.12 12.10
C ASP A 147 5.50 4.92 11.75
N GLU A 148 6.68 4.29 11.78
CA GLU A 148 7.97 4.90 11.41
C GLU A 148 7.96 5.41 9.97
N ILE A 149 7.42 4.62 9.03
CA ILE A 149 7.38 4.98 7.60
C ILE A 149 6.22 5.89 7.24
N GLY A 150 5.30 6.15 8.17
CA GLY A 150 4.15 7.04 7.98
C GLY A 150 2.98 6.43 7.21
N ALA A 151 2.84 5.10 7.23
CA ALA A 151 1.65 4.42 6.69
C ALA A 151 0.41 4.75 7.54
N ASP A 152 -0.76 4.78 6.91
CA ASP A 152 -2.02 5.06 7.62
C ASP A 152 -2.55 3.86 8.40
N ALA A 153 -2.21 2.64 7.97
CA ALA A 153 -2.59 1.42 8.66
C ALA A 153 -1.61 0.28 8.38
N TYR A 154 -1.46 -0.56 9.39
CA TYR A 154 -0.84 -1.88 9.31
C TYR A 154 -1.89 -2.95 9.56
N THR A 155 -1.80 -4.07 8.85
CA THR A 155 -2.67 -5.22 9.06
C THR A 155 -1.86 -6.51 9.00
N GLU A 156 -2.06 -7.35 10.02
CA GLU A 156 -1.34 -8.61 10.17
C GLU A 156 -1.83 -9.69 9.21
N ASP A 157 -3.14 -9.67 8.91
CA ASP A 157 -3.79 -10.65 8.07
C ASP A 157 -4.80 -10.05 7.08
N ALA A 158 -5.29 -10.88 6.15
CA ALA A 158 -6.18 -10.46 5.10
C ALA A 158 -7.59 -10.08 5.61
N ALA A 159 -8.06 -10.69 6.70
CA ALA A 159 -9.36 -10.37 7.28
C ALA A 159 -9.33 -8.99 7.94
N SER A 160 -8.29 -8.73 8.74
CA SER A 160 -8.04 -7.41 9.35
C SER A 160 -7.86 -6.31 8.30
N ALA A 161 -7.22 -6.63 7.15
CA ALA A 161 -7.09 -5.70 6.04
C ALA A 161 -8.47 -5.30 5.47
N ALA A 162 -9.35 -6.27 5.23
CA ALA A 162 -10.69 -6.01 4.74
C ALA A 162 -11.54 -5.20 5.74
N GLU A 163 -11.43 -5.50 7.03
CA GLU A 163 -12.12 -4.75 8.08
C GLU A 163 -11.61 -3.30 8.18
N CYS A 164 -10.29 -3.10 8.06
CA CYS A 164 -9.70 -1.77 8.05
C CYS A 164 -10.19 -0.95 6.85
N ALA A 165 -10.20 -1.53 5.65
CA ALA A 165 -10.72 -0.89 4.46
C ALA A 165 -12.21 -0.53 4.59
N LYS A 166 -13.05 -1.42 5.17
CA LYS A 166 -14.45 -1.12 5.47
C LYS A 166 -14.62 0.09 6.38
N LYS A 167 -13.80 0.22 7.42
CA LYS A 167 -13.84 1.39 8.31
C LYS A 167 -13.56 2.70 7.56
N TYR A 168 -12.64 2.69 6.57
CA TYR A 168 -12.43 3.85 5.71
C TYR A 168 -13.63 4.14 4.81
N ALA A 169 -14.29 3.13 4.27
CA ALA A 169 -15.51 3.31 3.48
C ALA A 169 -16.68 3.85 4.34
N GLU A 170 -16.91 3.28 5.52
CA GLU A 170 -17.96 3.69 6.47
C GLU A 170 -17.74 5.12 7.00
N SER A 171 -16.49 5.56 7.14
CA SER A 171 -16.17 6.95 7.50
C SER A 171 -16.50 7.96 6.40
N GLY A 172 -16.91 7.50 5.23
CA GLY A 172 -17.17 8.32 4.05
C GLY A 172 -15.91 8.78 3.33
N PHE A 173 -14.73 8.31 3.73
CA PHE A 173 -13.45 8.68 3.10
C PHE A 173 -13.40 8.26 1.62
N CYS A 174 -13.76 7.00 1.34
CA CYS A 174 -13.74 6.48 -0.03
C CYS A 174 -14.71 7.24 -0.95
N ALA A 175 -15.90 7.59 -0.46
CA ALA A 175 -16.87 8.37 -1.22
C ALA A 175 -16.37 9.78 -1.53
N LYS A 176 -15.71 10.45 -0.58
CA LYS A 176 -15.11 11.78 -0.77
C LYS A 176 -13.92 11.74 -1.73
N ALA A 177 -13.09 10.69 -1.65
CA ALA A 177 -11.99 10.49 -2.58
C ALA A 177 -12.49 10.34 -4.01
N ALA A 178 -13.50 9.51 -4.24
CA ALA A 178 -14.12 9.31 -5.54
C ALA A 178 -14.83 10.57 -6.09
N ALA A 179 -15.39 11.42 -5.19
CA ALA A 179 -16.01 12.69 -5.57
C ALA A 179 -14.99 13.81 -5.88
N GLY A 180 -13.68 13.59 -5.65
CA GLY A 180 -12.63 14.58 -5.86
C GLY A 180 -12.66 15.75 -4.85
N GLU A 181 -13.28 15.56 -3.68
CA GLU A 181 -13.40 16.62 -2.68
C GLU A 181 -12.05 17.04 -2.08
N PHE A 182 -11.02 16.20 -2.21
CA PHE A 182 -9.67 16.48 -1.73
C PHE A 182 -8.80 17.27 -2.70
N ASP A 183 -9.16 17.34 -3.99
CA ASP A 183 -8.39 18.03 -5.01
C ASP A 183 -8.49 19.57 -4.89
N GLN A 184 -9.41 20.10 -4.06
CA GLN A 184 -9.64 21.53 -3.90
C GLN A 184 -8.82 22.19 -2.78
N VAL A 185 -8.04 21.43 -2.00
CA VAL A 185 -7.34 21.96 -0.80
C VAL A 185 -5.91 22.45 -1.09
N SER A 186 -5.36 22.21 -2.29
CA SER A 186 -3.92 22.43 -2.58
C SER A 186 -3.55 23.79 -3.21
N VAL A 187 -4.35 24.86 -3.12
CA VAL A 187 -4.01 26.15 -3.75
C VAL A 187 -3.95 27.32 -2.76
N LYS A 188 -3.82 27.08 -1.44
CA LYS A 188 -3.59 28.15 -0.45
C LYS A 188 -2.42 27.84 0.46
N GLY A 189 -1.20 27.91 -0.06
CA GLY A 189 0.00 27.67 0.75
C GLY A 189 1.32 27.93 0.06
N GLU A 190 1.35 28.71 -1.03
CA GLU A 190 2.60 29.23 -1.59
C GLU A 190 2.65 30.75 -1.49
N GLU A 191 2.80 31.26 -0.26
CA GLU A 191 3.35 32.59 -0.04
C GLU A 191 4.27 32.57 1.17
N SER A 192 5.53 33.01 0.91
CA SER A 192 6.57 33.33 1.87
C SER A 192 7.46 32.19 2.40
N VAL A 193 8.42 31.70 1.60
CA VAL A 193 9.79 31.46 2.08
C VAL A 193 10.78 31.80 0.93
N THR A 194 10.93 33.08 0.64
CA THR A 194 12.09 33.61 -0.09
C THR A 194 12.69 34.75 0.74
N ALA A 195 13.42 34.42 1.79
CA ALA A 195 14.38 35.29 2.42
C ALA A 195 15.20 34.47 3.43
N GLY A 196 16.41 34.06 3.07
CA GLY A 196 17.31 33.41 4.03
C GLY A 196 18.40 32.52 3.45
N ALA A 197 18.87 32.77 2.24
CA ALA A 197 19.96 31.99 1.63
C ALA A 197 21.20 32.84 1.23
N GLU A 198 21.46 33.97 1.86
CA GLU A 198 22.63 34.81 1.53
C GLU A 198 23.67 34.99 2.62
N ASP A 199 23.59 34.33 3.79
CA ASP A 199 24.52 34.54 4.89
C ASP A 199 25.38 33.31 5.33
N LYS A 200 25.49 32.27 4.51
CA LYS A 200 26.35 31.12 4.84
C LYS A 200 27.62 30.96 3.99
N GLU A 201 27.86 31.81 3.02
CA GLU A 201 29.08 31.71 2.18
C GLU A 201 30.29 32.57 2.64
N LYS A 202 30.14 33.37 3.68
CA LYS A 202 31.25 34.22 4.20
C LYS A 202 32.03 33.65 5.38
N ASN A 203 31.73 32.47 5.87
CA ASN A 203 32.41 31.94 7.08
C ASN A 203 33.31 30.73 6.85
N ILE A 204 33.56 30.32 5.58
CA ILE A 204 34.49 29.21 5.25
C ILE A 204 35.88 29.70 4.76
N ALA A 205 36.04 31.00 4.50
CA ALA A 205 37.27 31.55 3.92
C ALA A 205 38.29 32.06 4.94
N MET A 206 38.12 31.80 6.25
CA MET A 206 39.00 32.39 7.28
C MET A 206 39.68 31.36 8.21
N THR A 207 39.71 30.10 7.89
CA THR A 207 40.38 29.05 8.70
C THR A 207 41.56 28.35 8.04
N ASP A 208 41.95 28.70 6.79
CA ASP A 208 43.06 28.05 6.08
C ASP A 208 44.36 28.86 6.05
N ALA A 209 44.57 29.84 6.96
CA ALA A 209 45.73 30.71 6.95
C ALA A 209 46.62 30.61 8.20
N GLN A 210 46.51 29.54 9.01
CA GLN A 210 47.40 29.41 10.21
C GLN A 210 47.77 27.96 10.49
N THR A 211 48.55 27.34 9.60
CA THR A 211 49.46 26.21 9.94
C THR A 211 50.49 26.02 8.82
N LYS A 212 51.41 26.98 8.72
CA LYS A 212 52.67 26.80 8.03
C LYS A 212 53.71 27.65 8.77
N SER A 213 54.42 27.04 9.70
CA SER A 213 55.82 27.32 10.07
C SER A 213 56.13 26.54 11.35
N GLU A 214 56.89 25.47 11.21
CA GLU A 214 58.18 25.40 11.93
C GLU A 214 58.97 24.19 11.46
N PRO A 215 60.31 24.33 11.39
CA PRO A 215 61.16 23.40 10.68
C PRO A 215 61.90 22.40 11.59
N ASP A 216 62.52 21.43 10.93
CA ASP A 216 63.46 20.44 11.37
C ASP A 216 64.44 20.87 12.50
N ALA A 217 64.71 19.95 13.45
CA ALA A 217 65.98 19.72 14.15
C ALA A 217 65.96 18.31 14.77
N GLU A 218 66.70 17.34 14.20
CA GLU A 218 67.89 16.64 14.72
C GLU A 218 67.74 16.01 16.14
N GLU A 219 67.67 14.70 16.26
CA GLU A 219 68.74 13.71 16.61
C GLU A 219 68.19 12.29 16.51
#